data_a0bcbd824be6809f0a374f42f10109e5
#
_entry.id   a0bcbd824be6809f0a374f42f10109e5
#
_cell.length_a   1.000
_cell.length_b   1.000
_cell.length_c   1.000
_cell.angle_alpha   90.00
_cell.angle_beta   90.00
_cell.angle_gamma   90.00
#
_symmetry.space_group_name_H-M   'P 1'
#
loop_
_entity.id
_entity.type
_entity.pdbx_description
1 polymer ?
#
loop_
_entity_poly.entity_id
_entity_poly.type
_entity_poly.pdbx_seq_one_letter_code
_entity_poly.pdbx_strand_id
1 'polypeptide(L)'
;MTPTLTLFLIISAALFSIGLLAALSRRHAIFILIGIEMMLAAANLNFIAFWRFGSQTQSPTGVMVAIFSIAIAAAEAAVGLALVLAVYRHYRSTNVRKLDQLKG
;
A
#
# COMPACT_ATOMS: atom_id res chain seq x y z
N MET A 1 6.42 27.00 -6.52
CA MET A 1 6.92 25.61 -6.46
C MET A 1 8.17 25.45 -7.29
N THR A 2 9.13 24.70 -6.81
CA THR A 2 10.31 24.38 -7.61
C THR A 2 9.96 23.33 -8.65
N PRO A 3 10.66 23.30 -9.80
CA PRO A 3 10.43 22.25 -10.80
C PRO A 3 10.66 20.83 -10.24
N THR A 4 11.61 20.69 -9.30
CA THR A 4 11.89 19.40 -8.68
C THR A 4 10.72 18.94 -7.81
N LEU A 5 10.14 19.82 -7.03
CA LEU A 5 8.95 19.50 -6.22
C LEU A 5 7.79 19.06 -7.12
N THR A 6 7.57 19.81 -8.21
CA THR A 6 6.52 19.47 -9.16
C THR A 6 6.73 18.08 -9.73
N LEU A 7 7.97 17.72 -10.06
CA LEU A 7 8.27 16.39 -10.57
C LEU A 7 7.92 15.29 -9.56
N PHE A 8 8.30 15.47 -8.30
CA PHE A 8 7.96 14.50 -7.26
C PHE A 8 6.46 14.37 -7.08
N LEU A 9 5.73 15.47 -7.13
CA LEU A 9 4.28 15.45 -6.99
C LEU A 9 3.62 14.74 -8.17
N ILE A 10 4.14 14.90 -9.38
CA ILE A 10 3.63 14.20 -10.56
C ILE A 10 3.88 12.71 -10.43
N ILE A 11 5.07 12.31 -10.02
CA ILE A 11 5.40 10.89 -9.81
C ILE A 11 4.49 10.30 -8.74
N SER A 12 4.28 11.02 -7.66
CA SER A 12 3.41 10.57 -6.58
C SER A 12 1.97 10.42 -7.05
N ALA A 13 1.46 11.37 -7.83
CA ALA A 13 0.12 11.29 -8.38
C ALA A 13 -0.04 10.09 -9.30
N ALA A 14 0.98 9.82 -10.13
CA ALA A 14 0.97 8.66 -11.01
C ALA A 14 0.96 7.36 -10.19
N LEU A 15 1.80 7.28 -9.18
CA LEU A 15 1.88 6.10 -8.32
C LEU A 15 0.57 5.86 -7.57
N PHE A 16 -0.04 6.92 -7.03
CA PHE A 16 -1.32 6.83 -6.36
C PHE A 16 -2.40 6.33 -7.33
N SER A 17 -2.43 6.88 -8.52
CA SER A 17 -3.42 6.51 -9.54
C SER A 17 -3.29 5.04 -9.94
N ILE A 18 -2.05 4.57 -10.14
CA ILE A 18 -1.80 3.16 -10.47
C ILE A 18 -2.25 2.26 -9.32
N GLY A 19 -1.93 2.65 -8.08
CA GLY A 19 -2.35 1.90 -6.90
C GLY A 19 -3.86 1.83 -6.75
N LEU A 20 -4.52 2.96 -6.96
CA LEU A 20 -5.98 3.02 -6.91
C LEU A 20 -6.61 2.15 -7.99
N LEU A 21 -6.07 2.22 -9.20
CA LEU A 21 -6.55 1.39 -10.31
C LEU A 21 -6.38 -0.10 -9.97
N ALA A 22 -5.23 -0.48 -9.45
CA ALA A 22 -4.97 -1.86 -9.07
C ALA A 22 -5.94 -2.33 -7.97
N ALA A 23 -6.21 -1.47 -6.98
CA ALA A 23 -7.09 -1.81 -5.88
C ALA A 23 -8.54 -1.98 -6.34
N LEU A 24 -9.00 -1.13 -7.27
CA LEU A 24 -10.39 -1.13 -7.70
C LEU A 24 -10.67 -2.12 -8.83
N SER A 25 -9.67 -2.45 -9.66
CA SER A 25 -9.90 -3.24 -10.86
C SER A 25 -9.67 -4.74 -10.68
N ARG A 26 -9.05 -5.15 -9.57
CA ARG A 26 -8.72 -6.55 -9.35
C ARG A 26 -9.63 -7.17 -8.29
N ARG A 27 -9.94 -8.45 -8.46
CA ARG A 27 -10.75 -9.21 -7.51
C ARG A 27 -9.90 -9.94 -6.49
N HIS A 28 -8.61 -10.15 -6.80
CA HIS A 28 -7.71 -10.83 -5.87
C HIS A 28 -7.32 -9.92 -4.73
N ALA A 29 -7.43 -10.42 -3.50
CA ALA A 29 -7.12 -9.65 -2.31
C ALA A 29 -5.67 -9.19 -2.28
N ILE A 30 -4.74 -9.99 -2.84
CA ILE A 30 -3.33 -9.62 -2.88
C ILE A 30 -3.12 -8.36 -3.74
N PHE A 31 -3.80 -8.28 -4.90
CA PHE A 31 -3.68 -7.09 -5.76
C PHE A 31 -4.30 -5.87 -5.11
N ILE A 32 -5.39 -6.03 -4.37
CA ILE A 32 -6.00 -4.94 -3.62
C ILE A 32 -5.02 -4.45 -2.56
N LEU A 33 -4.37 -5.36 -1.84
CA LEU A 33 -3.39 -5.03 -0.82
C LEU A 33 -2.20 -4.28 -1.44
N ILE A 34 -1.67 -4.77 -2.56
CA ILE A 34 -0.57 -4.11 -3.26
C ILE A 34 -0.99 -2.70 -3.69
N GLY A 35 -2.20 -2.54 -4.21
CA GLY A 35 -2.70 -1.23 -4.62
C GLY A 35 -2.77 -0.25 -3.46
N ILE A 36 -3.26 -0.70 -2.31
CA ILE A 36 -3.33 0.13 -1.12
C ILE A 36 -1.92 0.53 -0.66
N GLU A 37 -0.97 -0.40 -0.70
CA GLU A 37 0.41 -0.11 -0.31
C GLU A 37 1.04 0.91 -1.26
N MET A 38 0.75 0.84 -2.55
CA MET A 38 1.22 1.84 -3.51
C MET A 38 0.63 3.22 -3.22
N MET A 39 -0.64 3.29 -2.84
CA MET A 39 -1.27 4.55 -2.46
C MET A 39 -0.62 5.14 -1.22
N LEU A 40 -0.31 4.31 -0.23
CA LEU A 40 0.38 4.75 0.98
C LEU A 40 1.80 5.23 0.67
N ALA A 41 2.50 4.52 -0.22
CA ALA A 41 3.84 4.94 -0.65
C ALA A 41 3.79 6.29 -1.36
N ALA A 42 2.77 6.52 -2.18
CA ALA A 42 2.58 7.80 -2.85
C ALA A 42 2.35 8.93 -1.85
N ALA A 43 1.53 8.68 -0.83
CA ALA A 43 1.30 9.67 0.23
C ALA A 43 2.59 9.99 0.98
N ASN A 44 3.40 8.98 1.28
CA ASN A 44 4.70 9.17 1.93
C ASN A 44 5.64 9.98 1.05
N LEU A 45 5.66 9.71 -0.25
CA LEU A 45 6.48 10.46 -1.19
C LEU A 45 6.08 11.93 -1.21
N ASN A 46 4.78 12.22 -1.21
CA ASN A 46 4.27 13.60 -1.11
C ASN A 46 4.76 14.27 0.17
N PHE A 47 4.64 13.56 1.29
CA PHE A 47 5.03 14.11 2.58
C PHE A 47 6.51 14.47 2.60
N ILE A 48 7.35 13.57 2.13
CA ILE A 48 8.80 13.79 2.07
C ILE A 48 9.12 14.94 1.12
N ALA A 49 8.44 15.02 -0.04
CA ALA A 49 8.67 16.07 -1.00
C ALA A 49 8.31 17.44 -0.43
N PHE A 50 7.16 17.55 0.22
CA PHE A 50 6.76 18.80 0.84
C PHE A 50 7.71 19.22 1.96
N TRP A 51 8.18 18.25 2.74
CA TRP A 51 9.16 18.54 3.78
C TRP A 51 10.49 18.99 3.18
N ARG A 52 10.98 18.24 2.17
CA ARG A 52 12.31 18.50 1.59
C ARG A 52 12.37 19.86 0.88
N PHE A 53 11.31 20.25 0.20
CA PHE A 53 11.28 21.48 -0.58
C PHE A 53 10.47 22.58 0.08
N GLY A 54 10.10 22.39 1.33
CA GLY A 54 9.40 23.40 2.13
C GLY A 54 10.36 24.28 2.93
N SER A 55 9.78 25.13 3.75
CA SER A 55 10.53 26.10 4.55
C SER A 55 11.15 25.51 5.81
N GLN A 56 10.77 24.29 6.18
CA GLN A 56 11.20 23.66 7.43
C GLN A 56 12.08 22.45 7.19
N THR A 57 12.93 22.51 6.18
CA THR A 57 13.81 21.39 5.81
C THR A 57 14.84 21.04 6.88
N GLN A 58 15.10 21.94 7.82
CA GLN A 58 16.07 21.71 8.89
C GLN A 58 15.46 20.96 10.07
N SER A 59 14.13 20.85 10.12
CA SER A 59 13.47 20.09 11.17
C SER A 59 13.51 18.59 10.86
N PRO A 60 13.89 17.74 11.84
CA PRO A 60 13.87 16.30 11.61
C PRO A 60 12.47 15.70 11.61
N THR A 61 11.45 16.49 11.92
CA THR A 61 10.08 16.00 12.08
C THR A 61 9.56 15.32 10.82
N GLY A 62 9.82 15.90 9.64
CA GLY A 62 9.35 15.34 8.39
C GLY A 62 9.91 13.95 8.12
N VAL A 63 11.22 13.78 8.34
CA VAL A 63 11.87 12.48 8.15
C VAL A 63 11.37 11.47 9.17
N MET A 64 11.22 11.88 10.42
CA MET A 64 10.75 11.01 11.48
C MET A 64 9.33 10.51 11.20
N VAL A 65 8.43 11.42 10.77
CA VAL A 65 7.05 11.04 10.43
C VAL A 65 7.04 10.10 9.23
N ALA A 66 7.87 10.36 8.22
CA ALA A 66 7.96 9.50 7.05
C ALA A 66 8.42 8.10 7.41
N ILE A 67 9.47 7.99 8.24
CA ILE A 67 9.98 6.68 8.70
C ILE A 67 8.89 5.95 9.50
N PHE A 68 8.21 6.65 10.38
CA PHE A 68 7.13 6.08 11.18
C PHE A 68 5.99 5.58 10.29
N SER A 69 5.61 6.37 9.29
CA SER A 69 4.57 5.98 8.34
C SER A 69 4.95 4.75 7.53
N ILE A 70 6.22 4.66 7.11
CA ILE A 70 6.71 3.48 6.40
C ILE A 70 6.65 2.24 7.31
N ALA A 71 7.02 2.39 8.57
CA ALA A 71 6.96 1.29 9.53
C ALA A 71 5.52 0.81 9.74
N ILE A 72 4.57 1.74 9.85
CA ILE A 72 3.15 1.41 9.98
C ILE A 72 2.66 0.69 8.72
N ALA A 73 3.01 1.21 7.55
CA ALA A 73 2.61 0.60 6.29
C ALA A 73 3.16 -0.82 6.17
N ALA A 74 4.41 -1.02 6.57
CA ALA A 74 5.01 -2.35 6.56
C ALA A 74 4.28 -3.31 7.50
N ALA A 75 3.92 -2.85 8.69
CA ALA A 75 3.17 -3.66 9.65
C ALA A 75 1.78 -4.00 9.11
N GLU A 76 1.11 -3.03 8.50
CA GLU A 76 -0.21 -3.26 7.90
C GLU A 76 -0.13 -4.25 6.74
N ALA A 77 0.90 -4.13 5.92
CA ALA A 77 1.11 -5.06 4.81
C ALA A 77 1.32 -6.48 5.31
N ALA A 78 2.12 -6.63 6.37
CA ALA A 78 2.38 -7.94 6.96
C ALA A 78 1.10 -8.57 7.52
N VAL A 79 0.33 -7.80 8.29
CA VAL A 79 -0.93 -8.26 8.86
C VAL A 79 -1.93 -8.56 7.75
N GLY A 80 -2.06 -7.67 6.78
CA GLY A 80 -2.97 -7.86 5.66
C GLY A 80 -2.64 -9.09 4.85
N LEU A 81 -1.36 -9.31 4.56
CA LEU A 81 -0.93 -10.50 3.83
C LEU A 81 -1.21 -11.77 4.63
N ALA A 82 -0.95 -11.74 5.94
CA ALA A 82 -1.25 -12.88 6.80
C ALA A 82 -2.74 -13.21 6.79
N LEU A 83 -3.59 -12.19 6.85
CA LEU A 83 -5.04 -12.37 6.79
C LEU A 83 -5.48 -12.96 5.46
N VAL A 84 -4.93 -12.45 4.36
CA VAL A 84 -5.23 -12.96 3.01
C VAL A 84 -4.85 -14.43 2.91
N LEU A 85 -3.67 -14.80 3.39
CA LEU A 85 -3.23 -16.17 3.37
C LEU A 85 -4.10 -17.07 4.25
N ALA A 86 -4.50 -16.59 5.42
CA ALA A 86 -5.36 -17.34 6.32
C ALA A 86 -6.73 -17.60 5.68
N VAL A 87 -7.31 -16.58 5.06
CA VAL A 87 -8.59 -16.72 4.36
C VAL A 87 -8.46 -17.69 3.19
N TYR A 88 -7.36 -17.57 2.42
CA TYR A 88 -7.13 -18.46 1.30
C TYR A 88 -7.04 -19.92 1.74
N ARG A 89 -6.29 -20.19 2.81
CA ARG A 89 -6.15 -21.53 3.35
C ARG A 89 -7.48 -22.08 3.83
N HIS A 90 -8.26 -21.25 4.50
CA HIS A 90 -9.57 -21.65 4.97
C HIS A 90 -10.50 -21.99 3.82
N TYR A 91 -10.54 -21.14 2.80
CA TYR A 91 -11.37 -21.36 1.61
C TYR A 91 -10.98 -22.64 0.89
N ARG A 92 -9.67 -22.85 0.72
CA ARG A 92 -9.16 -24.06 0.05
C ARG A 92 -9.56 -25.30 0.82
N SER A 93 -9.42 -25.28 2.14
CA SER A 93 -9.80 -26.38 3.01
C SER A 93 -11.30 -26.70 2.90
N THR A 94 -12.13 -25.66 2.93
CA THR A 94 -13.57 -25.80 2.79
C THR A 94 -13.95 -26.36 1.41
N ASN A 95 -13.27 -25.92 0.38
CA ASN A 95 -13.48 -26.39 -0.99
C ASN A 95 -13.19 -27.90 -1.12
N VAL A 96 -12.08 -28.35 -0.51
CA VAL A 96 -11.72 -29.77 -0.51
C VAL A 96 -12.79 -30.61 0.20
N ARG A 97 -13.27 -30.14 1.33
CA ARG A 97 -14.36 -30.82 2.05
C ARG A 97 -15.61 -30.92 1.20
N LYS A 98 -15.94 -29.86 0.50
CA LYS A 98 -17.11 -29.84 -0.37
C LYS A 98 -16.98 -30.86 -1.47
N LEU A 99 -15.81 -30.99 -2.07
CA LEU A 99 -15.54 -31.97 -3.10
C LEU A 99 -15.66 -33.39 -2.55
N ASP A 100 -15.17 -33.65 -1.36
CA ASP A 100 -15.30 -34.92 -0.68
C ASP A 100 -16.76 -35.32 -0.47
N GLN A 101 -17.56 -34.34 -0.04
CA GLN A 101 -18.99 -34.58 0.17
C GLN A 101 -19.70 -34.90 -1.13
N LEU A 102 -19.27 -34.29 -2.24
CA LEU A 102 -19.88 -34.58 -3.54
C LEU A 102 -19.51 -35.94 -4.06
N LYS A 103 -18.33 -36.44 -3.73
CA LYS A 103 -17.87 -37.76 -4.15
C LYS A 103 -18.47 -38.92 -3.33
N GLY A 104 -18.88 -38.58 -2.14
CA GLY A 104 -19.23 -39.57 -1.22
C GLY A 104 -20.58 -39.82 -0.83
#